data_569ab0b8e3de66e75575f6eb9baca6ed
#
_entry.id   569ab0b8e3de66e75575f6eb9baca6ed
#
_cell.length_a   1.000
_cell.length_b   1.000
_cell.length_c   1.000
_cell.angle_alpha   90.00
_cell.angle_beta   90.00
_cell.angle_gamma   90.00
#
_symmetry.space_group_name_H-M   'P 1'
#
loop_
_entity.id
_entity.type
_entity.pdbx_description
1 polymer ?
#
loop_
_entity_poly.entity_id
_entity_poly.type
_entity_poly.pdbx_seq_one_letter_code
_entity_poly.pdbx_strand_id
1 'polypeptide(L)'
;AKAFRHFKESLNWEDPRVVYNPSAEWLTKFFNKVREEKTPVAYDVETDGIQSLTTGLRCIGFATQDEATVVGFRSIDGQSRFYEPHLEEEIRTILRKFFLDKRIVKVAHNGGYFDRIIVEQHLGVTPSPLVDTILLHRLAEPEYPHNLGFIGSMLTDVPSWKADHTATTAQTDADLHKYCAVDCAVTARILPPLVDAVKALDKQKLYGLDRQSQKLCVGMHRLGLTVDEKRRTEHEKAATIEAAKWMNVIHDCTGMETLNPNSHNQVRAL
;
A
#
# COMPACT_ATOMS: atom_id res chain seq x y z
N ALA A 1 -18.91 7.59 -15.73
CA ALA A 1 -20.12 6.75 -15.90
C ALA A 1 -20.17 6.03 -17.27
N LYS A 2 -19.57 6.56 -18.37
CA LYS A 2 -19.57 5.87 -19.68
C LYS A 2 -18.54 4.73 -19.75
N ALA A 3 -17.40 4.84 -19.08
CA ALA A 3 -16.36 3.81 -19.12
C ALA A 3 -16.77 2.52 -18.39
N PHE A 4 -17.49 2.62 -17.26
CA PHE A 4 -17.97 1.46 -16.51
C PHE A 4 -19.20 0.76 -17.12
N ARG A 5 -19.89 1.36 -18.11
CA ARG A 5 -20.97 0.63 -18.83
C ARG A 5 -20.47 -0.58 -19.62
N HIS A 6 -19.16 -0.71 -19.81
CA HIS A 6 -18.56 -1.89 -20.44
C HIS A 6 -18.23 -3.01 -19.44
N PHE A 7 -18.23 -2.73 -18.12
CA PHE A 7 -17.96 -3.73 -17.06
C PHE A 7 -19.28 -4.35 -16.53
N LYS A 8 -20.17 -4.78 -17.41
CA LYS A 8 -21.45 -5.40 -17.00
C LYS A 8 -21.31 -6.83 -16.50
N GLU A 9 -20.14 -7.44 -16.66
CA GLU A 9 -19.86 -8.77 -16.12
C GLU A 9 -18.85 -8.56 -14.99
N SER A 10 -19.31 -8.66 -13.74
CA SER A 10 -18.43 -8.77 -12.59
C SER A 10 -17.54 -10.00 -12.80
N LEU A 11 -16.23 -9.83 -12.57
CA LEU A 11 -15.32 -10.97 -12.56
C LEU A 11 -15.66 -11.81 -11.36
N ASN A 12 -16.19 -13.03 -11.57
CA ASN A 12 -16.46 -13.97 -10.48
C ASN A 12 -15.23 -14.08 -9.58
N TRP A 13 -15.43 -13.91 -8.27
CA TRP A 13 -14.36 -14.08 -7.31
C TRP A 13 -14.19 -15.56 -7.00
N GLU A 14 -12.97 -16.04 -7.23
CA GLU A 14 -12.50 -17.31 -6.68
C GLU A 14 -11.29 -16.99 -5.80
N ASP A 15 -11.26 -17.58 -4.61
CA ASP A 15 -10.10 -17.41 -3.73
C ASP A 15 -8.84 -17.90 -4.45
N PRO A 16 -7.74 -17.11 -4.47
CA PRO A 16 -6.51 -17.55 -5.07
C PRO A 16 -5.92 -18.73 -4.29
N ARG A 17 -5.20 -19.60 -4.98
CA ARG A 17 -4.36 -20.58 -4.29
C ARG A 17 -3.21 -19.85 -3.62
N VAL A 18 -3.17 -19.87 -2.29
CA VAL A 18 -2.17 -19.12 -1.53
C VAL A 18 -1.12 -20.05 -0.93
N VAL A 19 0.15 -19.70 -1.13
CA VAL A 19 1.29 -20.34 -0.47
C VAL A 19 1.92 -19.33 0.49
N TYR A 20 1.85 -19.63 1.78
CA TYR A 20 2.44 -18.79 2.83
C TYR A 20 3.85 -19.24 3.16
N ASN A 21 4.76 -18.29 3.30
CA ASN A 21 6.16 -18.50 3.63
C ASN A 21 6.81 -19.58 2.77
N PRO A 22 6.79 -19.42 1.42
CA PRO A 22 7.28 -20.41 0.48
C PRO A 22 8.78 -20.65 0.62
N SER A 23 9.24 -21.83 0.21
CA SER A 23 10.68 -22.09 0.08
C SER A 23 11.30 -21.27 -1.05
N ALA A 24 12.62 -21.09 -1.00
CA ALA A 24 13.40 -20.44 -2.05
C ALA A 24 13.22 -21.12 -3.43
N GLU A 25 13.16 -22.46 -3.44
CA GLU A 25 12.89 -23.23 -4.64
C GLU A 25 11.51 -22.93 -5.23
N TRP A 26 10.47 -22.88 -4.38
CA TRP A 26 9.11 -22.59 -4.81
C TRP A 26 9.02 -21.17 -5.41
N LEU A 27 9.59 -20.16 -4.74
CA LEU A 27 9.62 -18.77 -5.24
C LEU A 27 10.34 -18.68 -6.59
N THR A 28 11.45 -19.36 -6.72
CA THR A 28 12.20 -19.40 -7.98
C THR A 28 11.37 -19.98 -9.10
N LYS A 29 10.66 -21.09 -8.85
CA LYS A 29 9.74 -21.72 -9.83
C LYS A 29 8.60 -20.78 -10.20
N PHE A 30 7.97 -20.14 -9.20
CA PHE A 30 6.88 -19.19 -9.42
C PHE A 30 7.32 -18.00 -10.31
N PHE A 31 8.43 -17.35 -9.98
CA PHE A 31 8.91 -16.22 -10.77
C PHE A 31 9.44 -16.60 -12.15
N ASN A 32 9.98 -17.80 -12.32
CA ASN A 32 10.35 -18.31 -13.64
C ASN A 32 9.10 -18.55 -14.50
N LYS A 33 8.07 -19.21 -13.96
CA LYS A 33 6.79 -19.44 -14.64
C LYS A 33 6.19 -18.12 -15.15
N VAL A 34 5.97 -17.14 -14.27
CA VAL A 34 5.35 -15.85 -14.66
C VAL A 34 6.20 -15.08 -15.67
N ARG A 35 7.53 -15.23 -15.62
CA ARG A 35 8.43 -14.63 -16.62
C ARG A 35 8.26 -15.27 -17.99
N GLU A 36 8.18 -16.59 -18.07
CA GLU A 36 7.99 -17.34 -19.32
C GLU A 36 6.61 -17.05 -19.93
N GLU A 37 5.58 -17.03 -19.11
CA GLU A 37 4.20 -16.74 -19.50
C GLU A 37 3.96 -15.23 -19.75
N LYS A 38 4.92 -14.37 -19.41
CA LYS A 38 4.79 -12.89 -19.45
C LYS A 38 3.60 -12.37 -18.63
N THR A 39 3.26 -13.06 -17.56
CA THR A 39 2.16 -12.74 -16.67
C THR A 39 2.56 -11.59 -15.75
N PRO A 40 1.79 -10.48 -15.68
CA PRO A 40 2.01 -9.44 -14.68
C PRO A 40 1.84 -9.98 -13.26
N VAL A 41 2.67 -9.52 -12.34
CA VAL A 41 2.60 -9.93 -10.93
C VAL A 41 2.27 -8.73 -10.06
N ALA A 42 1.14 -8.78 -9.39
CA ALA A 42 0.81 -7.81 -8.35
C ALA A 42 1.64 -8.08 -7.10
N TYR A 43 2.03 -7.01 -6.40
CA TYR A 43 2.67 -7.10 -5.09
C TYR A 43 2.14 -6.01 -4.17
N ASP A 44 2.20 -6.30 -2.89
CA ASP A 44 1.80 -5.42 -1.80
C ASP A 44 2.72 -5.66 -0.61
N VAL A 45 2.94 -4.64 0.25
CA VAL A 45 3.79 -4.76 1.44
C VAL A 45 3.02 -4.41 2.69
N GLU A 46 3.21 -5.23 3.74
CA GLU A 46 2.71 -4.93 5.08
C GLU A 46 3.87 -4.53 6.00
N THR A 47 3.62 -3.50 6.80
CA THR A 47 4.63 -2.84 7.62
C THR A 47 4.17 -2.65 9.05
N ASP A 48 5.07 -2.30 9.95
CA ASP A 48 4.77 -2.01 11.36
C ASP A 48 4.35 -0.54 11.60
N GLY A 49 4.28 0.27 10.54
CA GLY A 49 3.89 1.67 10.61
C GLY A 49 3.54 2.24 9.24
N ILE A 50 3.11 3.48 9.21
CA ILE A 50 2.69 4.19 8.01
C ILE A 50 3.74 5.16 7.45
N GLN A 51 4.84 5.37 8.19
CA GLN A 51 5.92 6.28 7.79
C GLN A 51 6.94 5.54 6.92
N SER A 52 6.77 5.59 5.61
CA SER A 52 7.52 4.79 4.64
C SER A 52 9.05 4.86 4.75
N LEU A 53 9.62 5.91 5.34
CA LEU A 53 11.08 6.04 5.50
C LEU A 53 11.65 5.41 6.78
N THR A 54 10.83 5.02 7.73
CA THR A 54 11.28 4.53 9.04
C THR A 54 10.63 3.23 9.47
N THR A 55 9.63 2.76 8.72
CA THR A 55 8.85 1.59 9.10
C THR A 55 9.54 0.27 8.74
N GLY A 56 9.35 -0.75 9.55
CA GLY A 56 9.85 -2.10 9.33
C GLY A 56 8.94 -2.91 8.41
N LEU A 57 9.54 -3.79 7.62
CA LEU A 57 8.82 -4.69 6.71
C LEU A 57 8.37 -5.95 7.48
N ARG A 58 7.06 -6.21 7.47
CA ARG A 58 6.46 -7.43 8.03
C ARG A 58 6.37 -8.55 7.01
N CYS A 59 5.72 -8.29 5.86
CA CYS A 59 5.65 -9.26 4.76
C CYS A 59 5.53 -8.57 3.40
N ILE A 60 5.77 -9.34 2.35
CA ILE A 60 5.49 -8.96 0.95
C ILE A 60 4.62 -10.04 0.33
N GLY A 61 3.48 -9.65 -0.21
CA GLY A 61 2.61 -10.49 -1.00
C GLY A 61 2.91 -10.39 -2.50
N PHE A 62 2.63 -11.45 -3.22
CA PHE A 62 2.68 -11.51 -4.69
C PHE A 62 1.47 -12.28 -5.20
N ALA A 63 0.86 -11.83 -6.30
CA ALA A 63 -0.23 -12.56 -6.93
C ALA A 63 -0.24 -12.41 -8.45
N THR A 64 -0.68 -13.47 -9.10
CA THR A 64 -1.31 -13.45 -10.41
C THR A 64 -2.84 -13.45 -10.24
N GLN A 65 -3.61 -13.67 -11.30
CA GLN A 65 -5.06 -13.79 -11.16
C GLN A 65 -5.48 -15.05 -10.39
N ASP A 66 -4.67 -16.13 -10.42
CA ASP A 66 -5.05 -17.46 -9.93
C ASP A 66 -4.25 -17.93 -8.71
N GLU A 67 -3.04 -17.41 -8.54
CA GLU A 67 -2.09 -17.84 -7.50
C GLU A 67 -1.59 -16.63 -6.72
N ALA A 68 -1.45 -16.81 -5.40
CA ALA A 68 -0.84 -15.82 -4.53
C ALA A 68 0.20 -16.46 -3.61
N THR A 69 1.14 -15.68 -3.15
CA THR A 69 2.11 -16.09 -2.13
C THR A 69 2.45 -14.90 -1.25
N VAL A 70 2.75 -15.17 0.03
CA VAL A 70 3.19 -14.16 0.99
C VAL A 70 4.46 -14.62 1.65
N VAL A 71 5.47 -13.76 1.59
CA VAL A 71 6.77 -13.93 2.23
C VAL A 71 6.80 -13.10 3.51
N GLY A 72 6.78 -13.74 4.67
CA GLY A 72 6.90 -13.10 5.97
C GLY A 72 8.36 -12.83 6.34
N PHE A 73 8.64 -11.68 6.96
CA PHE A 73 9.95 -11.32 7.49
C PHE A 73 9.92 -11.15 9.00
N ARG A 74 8.88 -10.52 9.52
CA ARG A 74 8.69 -10.28 10.96
C ARG A 74 7.27 -10.57 11.37
N SER A 75 7.13 -11.24 12.49
CA SER A 75 5.83 -11.45 13.14
C SER A 75 5.18 -10.13 13.56
N ILE A 76 3.89 -10.19 13.81
CA ILE A 76 3.08 -9.01 14.16
C ILE A 76 3.56 -8.37 15.49
N ASP A 77 4.08 -9.17 16.42
CA ASP A 77 4.67 -8.73 17.67
C ASP A 77 6.14 -8.27 17.52
N GLY A 78 6.72 -8.44 16.33
CA GLY A 78 8.10 -8.06 16.02
C GLY A 78 9.18 -8.99 16.59
N GLN A 79 8.79 -10.06 17.31
CA GLN A 79 9.72 -10.91 18.06
C GLN A 79 10.30 -12.04 17.20
N SER A 80 9.50 -12.57 16.28
CA SER A 80 9.86 -13.78 15.51
C SER A 80 10.18 -13.47 14.05
N ARG A 81 10.97 -14.35 13.43
CA ARG A 81 11.25 -14.39 12.01
C ARG A 81 10.60 -15.65 11.41
N PHE A 82 10.22 -15.57 10.14
CA PHE A 82 9.62 -16.71 9.42
C PHE A 82 10.66 -17.64 8.78
N TYR A 83 11.89 -17.15 8.64
CA TYR A 83 13.00 -17.93 8.06
C TYR A 83 14.24 -17.79 8.92
N GLU A 84 15.06 -18.85 8.92
CA GLU A 84 16.43 -18.77 9.43
C GLU A 84 17.22 -17.70 8.65
N PRO A 85 18.21 -17.01 9.28
CA PRO A 85 18.88 -15.87 8.67
C PRO A 85 19.48 -16.15 7.27
N HIS A 86 20.05 -17.32 7.06
CA HIS A 86 20.64 -17.69 5.76
C HIS A 86 19.57 -17.91 4.68
N LEU A 87 18.43 -18.51 5.04
CA LEU A 87 17.29 -18.70 4.13
C LEU A 87 16.59 -17.37 3.83
N GLU A 88 16.49 -16.49 4.83
CA GLU A 88 15.94 -15.14 4.61
C GLU A 88 16.78 -14.37 3.57
N GLU A 89 18.12 -14.46 3.62
CA GLU A 89 18.98 -13.78 2.64
C GLU A 89 18.90 -14.39 1.25
N GLU A 90 18.75 -15.71 1.15
CA GLU A 90 18.47 -16.37 -0.13
C GLU A 90 17.15 -15.86 -0.74
N ILE A 91 16.08 -15.83 0.06
CA ILE A 91 14.77 -15.30 -0.35
C ILE A 91 14.89 -13.83 -0.77
N ARG A 92 15.55 -12.98 0.02
CA ARG A 92 15.80 -11.58 -0.34
C ARG A 92 16.53 -11.46 -1.69
N THR A 93 17.47 -12.35 -1.96
CA THR A 93 18.19 -12.39 -3.24
C THR A 93 17.26 -12.74 -4.40
N ILE A 94 16.35 -13.69 -4.22
CA ILE A 94 15.33 -14.03 -5.23
C ILE A 94 14.39 -12.85 -5.46
N LEU A 95 13.92 -12.18 -4.40
CA LEU A 95 13.06 -11.02 -4.51
C LEU A 95 13.74 -9.84 -5.22
N ARG A 96 15.03 -9.57 -4.93
CA ARG A 96 15.81 -8.55 -5.66
C ARG A 96 15.84 -8.86 -7.16
N LYS A 97 16.12 -10.12 -7.53
CA LYS A 97 16.12 -10.55 -8.93
C LYS A 97 14.75 -10.34 -9.59
N PHE A 98 13.67 -10.71 -8.90
CA PHE A 98 12.30 -10.46 -9.38
C PHE A 98 12.04 -8.98 -9.61
N PHE A 99 12.28 -8.10 -8.63
CA PHE A 99 12.00 -6.67 -8.76
C PHE A 99 12.82 -5.99 -9.87
N LEU A 100 14.02 -6.47 -10.16
CA LEU A 100 14.89 -5.97 -11.22
C LEU A 100 14.61 -6.59 -12.60
N ASP A 101 13.91 -7.73 -12.68
CA ASP A 101 13.65 -8.41 -13.97
C ASP A 101 12.66 -7.60 -14.82
N LYS A 102 13.17 -6.94 -15.86
CA LYS A 102 12.36 -6.10 -16.76
C LYS A 102 11.36 -6.87 -17.62
N ARG A 103 11.46 -8.20 -17.66
CA ARG A 103 10.54 -9.07 -18.42
C ARG A 103 9.25 -9.33 -17.66
N ILE A 104 9.24 -9.11 -16.35
CA ILE A 104 8.04 -9.25 -15.49
C ILE A 104 7.52 -7.86 -15.18
N VAL A 105 6.28 -7.58 -15.52
CA VAL A 105 5.59 -6.35 -15.13
C VAL A 105 5.13 -6.48 -13.68
N LYS A 106 5.64 -5.61 -12.80
CA LYS A 106 5.16 -5.49 -11.41
C LYS A 106 3.93 -4.61 -11.41
N VAL A 107 2.95 -4.97 -10.61
CA VAL A 107 1.71 -4.22 -10.44
C VAL A 107 1.53 -3.93 -8.96
N ALA A 108 1.12 -2.73 -8.61
CA ALA A 108 0.79 -2.40 -7.23
C ALA A 108 -0.34 -1.39 -7.17
N HIS A 109 -1.00 -1.28 -6.04
CA HIS A 109 -2.03 -0.27 -5.82
C HIS A 109 -1.49 0.84 -4.91
N ASN A 110 -1.28 2.04 -5.45
CA ASN A 110 -0.53 3.13 -4.80
C ASN A 110 0.94 2.78 -4.51
N GLY A 111 1.41 1.70 -5.12
CA GLY A 111 2.73 1.15 -4.84
C GLY A 111 3.88 1.87 -5.53
N GLY A 112 3.60 2.76 -6.46
CA GLY A 112 4.62 3.65 -7.04
C GLY A 112 5.14 4.68 -6.04
N TYR A 113 4.46 4.83 -4.91
CA TYR A 113 4.86 5.67 -3.78
C TYR A 113 5.27 4.80 -2.57
N PHE A 114 4.34 4.20 -1.83
CA PHE A 114 4.62 3.55 -0.55
C PHE A 114 5.43 2.26 -0.71
N ASP A 115 4.89 1.27 -1.38
CA ASP A 115 5.51 -0.06 -1.52
C ASP A 115 6.88 0.01 -2.18
N ARG A 116 7.04 0.89 -3.17
CA ARG A 116 8.32 1.14 -3.81
C ARG A 116 9.38 1.59 -2.81
N ILE A 117 9.05 2.55 -1.92
CA ILE A 117 9.98 3.05 -0.91
C ILE A 117 10.38 1.93 0.05
N ILE A 118 9.41 1.12 0.49
CA ILE A 118 9.66 -0.03 1.38
C ILE A 118 10.57 -1.07 0.70
N VAL A 119 10.29 -1.43 -0.55
CA VAL A 119 11.14 -2.36 -1.31
C VAL A 119 12.55 -1.80 -1.48
N GLU A 120 12.70 -0.53 -1.83
CA GLU A 120 14.00 0.12 -1.97
C GLU A 120 14.77 0.16 -0.64
N GLN A 121 14.10 0.42 0.47
CA GLN A 121 14.71 0.48 1.82
C GLN A 121 15.15 -0.90 2.31
N HIS A 122 14.28 -1.92 2.16
CA HIS A 122 14.53 -3.24 2.75
C HIS A 122 15.24 -4.23 1.81
N LEU A 123 15.12 -4.05 0.49
CA LEU A 123 15.76 -4.92 -0.49
C LEU A 123 16.85 -4.21 -1.31
N GLY A 124 16.97 -2.89 -1.24
CA GLY A 124 18.01 -2.12 -1.95
C GLY A 124 17.78 -2.03 -3.46
N VAL A 125 16.56 -2.30 -3.95
CA VAL A 125 16.26 -2.32 -5.40
C VAL A 125 14.99 -1.55 -5.71
N THR A 126 14.94 -0.90 -6.88
CA THR A 126 13.76 -0.20 -7.38
C THR A 126 12.92 -1.13 -8.25
N PRO A 127 11.63 -1.39 -7.92
CA PRO A 127 10.75 -2.18 -8.77
C PRO A 127 10.62 -1.61 -10.19
N SER A 128 10.90 -2.43 -11.22
CA SER A 128 10.83 -1.99 -12.61
C SER A 128 10.65 -3.18 -13.58
N PRO A 129 9.76 -3.09 -14.60
CA PRO A 129 8.74 -2.05 -14.78
C PRO A 129 7.63 -2.14 -13.73
N LEU A 130 7.02 -1.02 -13.36
CA LEU A 130 5.95 -0.94 -12.37
C LEU A 130 4.72 -0.27 -12.98
N VAL A 131 3.56 -0.89 -12.82
CA VAL A 131 2.23 -0.34 -13.13
C VAL A 131 1.51 -0.07 -11.83
N ASP A 132 0.95 1.14 -11.69
CA ASP A 132 0.21 1.55 -10.50
C ASP A 132 -1.29 1.66 -10.81
N THR A 133 -2.11 0.80 -10.20
CA THR A 133 -3.54 0.71 -10.47
C THR A 133 -4.33 1.91 -9.94
N ILE A 134 -3.84 2.61 -8.91
CA ILE A 134 -4.51 3.85 -8.44
C ILE A 134 -4.43 4.95 -9.49
N LEU A 135 -3.31 5.08 -10.22
CA LEU A 135 -3.17 6.06 -11.29
C LEU A 135 -4.06 5.71 -12.48
N LEU A 136 -4.15 4.42 -12.83
CA LEU A 136 -5.07 3.96 -13.87
C LEU A 136 -6.52 4.28 -13.53
N HIS A 137 -6.95 4.00 -12.29
CA HIS A 137 -8.32 4.26 -11.85
C HIS A 137 -8.64 5.76 -11.79
N ARG A 138 -7.71 6.60 -11.33
CA ARG A 138 -7.90 8.06 -11.34
C ARG A 138 -8.13 8.63 -12.74
N LEU A 139 -7.49 8.05 -13.74
CA LEU A 139 -7.69 8.44 -15.13
C LEU A 139 -9.00 7.90 -15.70
N ALA A 140 -9.37 6.66 -15.35
CA ALA A 140 -10.60 6.05 -15.81
C ALA A 140 -11.84 6.70 -15.18
N GLU A 141 -11.82 6.89 -13.86
CA GLU A 141 -12.98 7.31 -13.06
C GLU A 141 -12.58 8.32 -11.96
N PRO A 142 -12.28 9.58 -12.33
CA PRO A 142 -11.73 10.58 -11.42
C PRO A 142 -12.68 10.96 -10.28
N GLU A 143 -13.99 10.76 -10.44
CA GLU A 143 -15.03 11.17 -9.46
C GLU A 143 -15.25 10.16 -8.33
N TYR A 144 -14.73 8.93 -8.47
CA TYR A 144 -14.94 7.87 -7.49
C TYR A 144 -13.79 7.74 -6.49
N PRO A 145 -14.04 7.13 -5.32
CA PRO A 145 -12.96 6.77 -4.39
C PRO A 145 -11.93 5.83 -5.03
N HIS A 146 -10.65 6.04 -4.71
CA HIS A 146 -9.55 5.31 -5.34
C HIS A 146 -8.91 4.27 -4.42
N ASN A 147 -9.51 3.94 -3.27
CA ASN A 147 -9.00 2.88 -2.42
C ASN A 147 -9.29 1.49 -3.01
N LEU A 148 -8.40 0.54 -2.75
CA LEU A 148 -8.46 -0.80 -3.32
C LEU A 148 -9.78 -1.53 -3.00
N GLY A 149 -10.32 -1.34 -1.79
CA GLY A 149 -11.59 -1.94 -1.38
C GLY A 149 -12.75 -1.49 -2.25
N PHE A 150 -12.84 -0.19 -2.54
CA PHE A 150 -13.88 0.36 -3.41
C PHE A 150 -13.73 -0.16 -4.86
N ILE A 151 -12.50 -0.09 -5.41
CA ILE A 151 -12.25 -0.53 -6.79
C ILE A 151 -12.50 -2.04 -6.93
N GLY A 152 -12.04 -2.84 -5.97
CA GLY A 152 -12.28 -4.27 -5.92
C GLY A 152 -13.78 -4.62 -5.92
N SER A 153 -14.57 -3.93 -5.08
CA SER A 153 -16.03 -4.13 -5.03
C SER A 153 -16.78 -3.73 -6.31
N MET A 154 -16.19 -2.83 -7.10
CA MET A 154 -16.77 -2.40 -8.38
C MET A 154 -16.41 -3.31 -9.56
N LEU A 155 -15.21 -3.85 -9.56
CA LEU A 155 -14.65 -4.57 -10.71
C LEU A 155 -14.58 -6.09 -10.49
N THR A 156 -14.80 -6.56 -9.26
CA THR A 156 -14.76 -7.98 -8.89
C THR A 156 -15.88 -8.28 -7.90
N ASP A 157 -16.25 -9.56 -7.77
CA ASP A 157 -17.20 -10.02 -6.76
C ASP A 157 -16.49 -10.44 -5.45
N VAL A 158 -15.33 -9.86 -5.17
CA VAL A 158 -14.57 -10.16 -3.96
C VAL A 158 -15.40 -9.86 -2.71
N PRO A 159 -15.52 -10.81 -1.76
CA PRO A 159 -16.14 -10.54 -0.48
C PRO A 159 -15.46 -9.40 0.26
N SER A 160 -16.17 -8.66 1.09
CA SER A 160 -15.59 -7.59 1.89
C SER A 160 -14.47 -8.16 2.78
N TRP A 161 -13.23 -7.74 2.54
CA TRP A 161 -12.06 -8.16 3.35
C TRP A 161 -11.45 -6.99 4.12
N LYS A 162 -11.85 -5.76 3.76
CA LYS A 162 -11.33 -4.53 4.41
C LYS A 162 -12.14 -4.12 5.64
N ALA A 163 -13.36 -4.65 5.80
CA ALA A 163 -14.24 -4.30 6.92
C ALA A 163 -13.81 -4.97 8.22
N ASP A 164 -13.36 -6.24 8.14
CA ASP A 164 -13.05 -7.06 9.30
C ASP A 164 -11.54 -7.08 9.64
N HIS A 165 -10.68 -6.85 8.64
CA HIS A 165 -9.23 -6.91 8.81
C HIS A 165 -8.56 -5.77 8.03
N THR A 166 -7.82 -4.94 8.73
CA THR A 166 -6.84 -4.01 8.18
C THR A 166 -5.47 -4.42 8.72
N ALA A 167 -4.38 -3.94 8.14
CA ALA A 167 -3.04 -4.18 8.68
C ALA A 167 -2.90 -3.78 10.16
N THR A 168 -3.75 -2.84 10.63
CA THR A 168 -3.80 -2.38 12.01
C THR A 168 -4.73 -3.19 12.91
N THR A 169 -5.66 -3.97 12.36
CA THR A 169 -6.63 -4.78 13.10
C THR A 169 -6.33 -6.28 13.03
N ALA A 170 -5.38 -6.70 12.21
CA ALA A 170 -4.91 -8.08 12.19
C ALA A 170 -4.37 -8.46 13.57
N GLN A 171 -4.91 -9.54 14.16
CA GLN A 171 -4.53 -10.01 15.48
C GLN A 171 -3.45 -11.10 15.42
N THR A 172 -3.32 -11.77 14.28
CA THR A 172 -2.35 -12.84 14.06
C THR A 172 -1.58 -12.64 12.75
N ASP A 173 -0.41 -13.28 12.66
CA ASP A 173 0.36 -13.31 11.42
C ASP A 173 -0.43 -13.94 10.26
N ALA A 174 -1.26 -14.94 10.53
CA ALA A 174 -2.10 -15.57 9.54
C ALA A 174 -3.14 -14.59 8.96
N ASP A 175 -3.75 -13.76 9.81
CA ASP A 175 -4.71 -12.73 9.38
C ASP A 175 -4.01 -11.68 8.49
N LEU A 176 -2.82 -11.21 8.92
CA LEU A 176 -2.02 -10.25 8.15
C LEU A 176 -1.61 -10.81 6.79
N HIS A 177 -1.11 -12.06 6.75
CA HIS A 177 -0.71 -12.71 5.51
C HIS A 177 -1.90 -12.95 4.58
N LYS A 178 -3.06 -13.36 5.13
CA LYS A 178 -4.28 -13.52 4.34
C LYS A 178 -4.73 -12.18 3.75
N TYR A 179 -4.72 -11.13 4.55
CA TYR A 179 -5.05 -9.77 4.12
C TYR A 179 -4.15 -9.33 2.96
N CYS A 180 -2.83 -9.44 3.11
CA CYS A 180 -1.84 -9.11 2.08
C CYS A 180 -2.04 -9.93 0.79
N ALA A 181 -2.34 -11.23 0.91
CA ALA A 181 -2.62 -12.10 -0.24
C ALA A 181 -3.84 -11.65 -1.03
N VAL A 182 -4.93 -11.27 -0.33
CA VAL A 182 -6.16 -10.78 -0.98
C VAL A 182 -5.92 -9.43 -1.65
N ASP A 183 -5.18 -8.50 -1.02
CA ASP A 183 -4.82 -7.21 -1.62
C ASP A 183 -4.05 -7.40 -2.93
N CYS A 184 -3.08 -8.31 -2.96
CA CYS A 184 -2.35 -8.66 -4.18
C CYS A 184 -3.27 -9.28 -5.24
N ALA A 185 -4.13 -10.22 -4.87
CA ALA A 185 -5.03 -10.91 -5.81
C ALA A 185 -6.06 -9.95 -6.43
N VAL A 186 -6.65 -9.07 -5.62
CA VAL A 186 -7.55 -8.01 -6.12
C VAL A 186 -6.78 -7.07 -7.06
N THR A 187 -5.58 -6.64 -6.68
CA THR A 187 -4.74 -5.76 -7.50
C THR A 187 -4.41 -6.40 -8.85
N ALA A 188 -4.12 -7.71 -8.89
CA ALA A 188 -3.89 -8.43 -10.15
C ALA A 188 -5.13 -8.49 -11.03
N ARG A 189 -6.31 -8.73 -10.45
CA ARG A 189 -7.58 -8.88 -11.18
C ARG A 189 -8.15 -7.57 -11.70
N ILE A 190 -7.98 -6.45 -10.99
CA ILE A 190 -8.45 -5.14 -11.45
C ILE A 190 -7.54 -4.52 -12.54
N LEU A 191 -6.34 -5.05 -12.75
CA LEU A 191 -5.40 -4.48 -13.73
C LEU A 191 -5.95 -4.49 -15.17
N PRO A 192 -6.41 -5.64 -15.75
CA PRO A 192 -6.85 -5.66 -17.14
C PRO A 192 -7.98 -4.67 -17.42
N PRO A 193 -9.10 -4.66 -16.65
CA PRO A 193 -10.18 -3.71 -16.88
C PRO A 193 -9.73 -2.25 -16.78
N LEU A 194 -8.85 -1.90 -15.85
CA LEU A 194 -8.35 -0.54 -15.72
C LEU A 194 -7.47 -0.12 -16.90
N VAL A 195 -6.62 -1.02 -17.38
CA VAL A 195 -5.80 -0.80 -18.59
C VAL A 195 -6.69 -0.57 -19.80
N ASP A 196 -7.72 -1.37 -19.98
CA ASP A 196 -8.64 -1.27 -21.12
C ASP A 196 -9.48 0.02 -21.05
N ALA A 197 -9.93 0.43 -19.86
CA ALA A 197 -10.61 1.70 -19.65
C ALA A 197 -9.73 2.90 -20.03
N VAL A 198 -8.46 2.92 -19.59
CA VAL A 198 -7.51 3.99 -19.93
C VAL A 198 -7.21 4.01 -21.43
N LYS A 199 -7.12 2.85 -22.09
CA LYS A 199 -6.98 2.76 -23.56
C LYS A 199 -8.23 3.28 -24.29
N ALA A 200 -9.42 2.86 -23.87
CA ALA A 200 -10.67 3.29 -24.46
C ALA A 200 -10.91 4.81 -24.37
N LEU A 201 -10.33 5.46 -23.34
CA LEU A 201 -10.36 6.90 -23.13
C LEU A 201 -9.19 7.65 -23.79
N ASP A 202 -8.28 6.97 -24.49
CA ASP A 202 -7.05 7.52 -25.08
C ASP A 202 -6.17 8.29 -24.07
N LYS A 203 -6.09 7.80 -22.81
CA LYS A 203 -5.36 8.47 -21.71
C LYS A 203 -3.98 7.87 -21.42
N GLN A 204 -3.40 7.03 -22.27
CA GLN A 204 -2.12 6.35 -22.02
C GLN A 204 -0.95 7.33 -21.87
N LYS A 205 -0.93 8.42 -22.64
CA LYS A 205 0.08 9.47 -22.52
C LYS A 205 -0.01 10.18 -21.16
N LEU A 206 -1.24 10.44 -20.70
CA LEU A 206 -1.49 11.06 -19.40
C LEU A 206 -1.03 10.14 -18.26
N TYR A 207 -1.30 8.83 -18.37
CA TYR A 207 -0.74 7.85 -17.43
C TYR A 207 0.80 7.89 -17.37
N GLY A 208 1.44 8.06 -18.52
CA GLY A 208 2.91 8.23 -18.60
C GLY A 208 3.41 9.46 -17.83
N LEU A 209 2.69 10.58 -17.93
CA LEU A 209 2.99 11.82 -17.18
C LEU A 209 2.77 11.65 -15.68
N ASP A 210 1.66 11.05 -15.27
CA ASP A 210 1.35 10.80 -13.86
C ASP A 210 2.43 9.91 -13.19
N ARG A 211 2.90 8.89 -13.90
CA ARG A 211 4.02 8.07 -13.43
C ARG A 211 5.33 8.84 -13.27
N GLN A 212 5.62 9.79 -14.16
CA GLN A 212 6.80 10.64 -14.03
C GLN A 212 6.66 11.59 -12.83
N SER A 213 5.49 12.20 -12.66
CA SER A 213 5.18 13.05 -11.52
C SER A 213 5.28 12.28 -10.20
N GLN A 214 4.76 11.06 -10.14
CA GLN A 214 4.89 10.19 -8.97
C GLN A 214 6.36 9.93 -8.61
N LYS A 215 7.24 9.68 -9.60
CA LYS A 215 8.69 9.52 -9.35
C LYS A 215 9.33 10.77 -8.77
N LEU A 216 8.94 11.95 -9.27
CA LEU A 216 9.43 13.23 -8.73
C LEU A 216 8.96 13.42 -7.29
N CYS A 217 7.67 13.16 -7.00
CA CYS A 217 7.13 13.25 -5.64
C CYS A 217 7.86 12.30 -4.66
N VAL A 218 8.17 11.08 -5.08
CA VAL A 218 8.98 10.14 -4.27
C VAL A 218 10.38 10.70 -4.00
N GLY A 219 11.02 11.31 -5.02
CA GLY A 219 12.32 11.97 -4.85
C GLY A 219 12.25 13.13 -3.85
N MET A 220 11.23 13.99 -3.97
CA MET A 220 10.99 15.10 -3.04
C MET A 220 10.72 14.61 -1.61
N HIS A 221 9.91 13.55 -1.46
CA HIS A 221 9.62 12.95 -0.16
C HIS A 221 10.89 12.43 0.54
N ARG A 222 11.79 11.79 -0.21
CA ARG A 222 13.06 11.30 0.34
C ARG A 222 14.03 12.39 0.70
N LEU A 223 14.09 13.44 -0.13
CA LEU A 223 14.96 14.58 0.12
C LEU A 223 14.49 15.36 1.35
N GLY A 224 13.16 15.45 1.53
CA GLY A 224 12.54 16.22 2.60
C GLY A 224 12.77 17.71 2.48
N LEU A 225 12.51 18.41 3.57
CA LEU A 225 12.77 19.84 3.73
C LEU A 225 13.73 20.03 4.90
N THR A 226 14.68 20.94 4.74
CA THR A 226 15.55 21.33 5.84
C THR A 226 14.75 22.17 6.85
N VAL A 227 14.75 21.75 8.10
CA VAL A 227 14.07 22.43 9.19
C VAL A 227 15.10 23.12 10.08
N ASP A 228 14.89 24.42 10.37
CA ASP A 228 15.65 25.13 11.38
C ASP A 228 15.17 24.68 12.77
N GLU A 229 15.85 23.71 13.35
CA GLU A 229 15.49 23.09 14.64
C GLU A 229 15.48 24.09 15.80
N LYS A 230 16.30 25.13 15.73
CA LYS A 230 16.33 26.17 16.76
C LYS A 230 15.00 26.98 16.71
N ARG A 231 14.64 27.46 15.52
CA ARG A 231 13.38 28.18 15.33
C ARG A 231 12.18 27.31 15.62
N ARG A 232 12.18 26.04 15.17
CA ARG A 232 11.10 25.10 15.47
C ARG A 232 10.88 24.98 16.97
N THR A 233 11.95 24.79 17.74
CA THR A 233 11.90 24.65 19.21
C THR A 233 11.44 25.95 19.88
N GLU A 234 11.88 27.11 19.40
CA GLU A 234 11.44 28.40 19.92
C GLU A 234 9.94 28.62 19.69
N HIS A 235 9.46 28.33 18.47
CA HIS A 235 8.03 28.45 18.13
C HIS A 235 7.18 27.43 18.88
N GLU A 236 7.64 26.19 19.06
CA GLU A 236 6.94 25.16 19.82
C GLU A 236 6.74 25.59 21.27
N LYS A 237 7.77 26.12 21.93
CA LYS A 237 7.67 26.67 23.29
C LYS A 237 6.68 27.83 23.35
N ALA A 238 6.77 28.79 22.44
CA ALA A 238 5.88 29.93 22.40
C ALA A 238 4.42 29.51 22.17
N ALA A 239 4.16 28.60 21.22
CA ALA A 239 2.83 28.07 20.95
C ALA A 239 2.26 27.27 22.14
N THR A 240 3.08 26.50 22.85
CA THR A 240 2.68 25.76 24.06
C THR A 240 2.23 26.71 25.17
N ILE A 241 3.00 27.78 25.40
CA ILE A 241 2.66 28.80 26.42
C ILE A 241 1.36 29.50 26.05
N GLU A 242 1.19 29.89 24.79
CA GLU A 242 0.00 30.56 24.32
C GLU A 242 -1.23 29.65 24.35
N ALA A 243 -1.10 28.39 23.94
CA ALA A 243 -2.16 27.40 24.04
C ALA A 243 -2.62 27.18 25.51
N ALA A 244 -1.67 27.06 26.45
CA ALA A 244 -1.99 26.94 27.86
C ALA A 244 -2.75 28.18 28.39
N LYS A 245 -2.35 29.38 27.97
CA LYS A 245 -3.06 30.62 28.32
C LYS A 245 -4.51 30.59 27.84
N TRP A 246 -4.74 30.22 26.59
CA TRP A 246 -6.10 30.15 26.03
C TRP A 246 -6.93 29.03 26.66
N MET A 247 -6.31 27.89 26.99
CA MET A 247 -6.98 26.81 27.71
C MET A 247 -7.48 27.30 29.07
N ASN A 248 -6.67 28.04 29.84
CA ASN A 248 -7.10 28.62 31.11
C ASN A 248 -8.30 29.56 30.93
N VAL A 249 -8.27 30.43 29.91
CA VAL A 249 -9.40 31.32 29.60
C VAL A 249 -10.68 30.52 29.29
N ILE A 250 -10.56 29.43 28.52
CA ILE A 250 -11.70 28.55 28.19
C ILE A 250 -12.25 27.89 29.46
N HIS A 251 -11.37 27.36 30.31
CA HIS A 251 -11.75 26.73 31.58
C HIS A 251 -12.42 27.74 32.54
N ASP A 252 -11.89 28.95 32.66
CA ASP A 252 -12.47 30.01 33.47
C ASP A 252 -13.85 30.42 32.96
N CYS A 253 -14.02 30.55 31.63
CA CYS A 253 -15.30 30.94 31.03
C CYS A 253 -16.36 29.83 31.12
N THR A 254 -15.98 28.58 31.05
CA THR A 254 -16.92 27.44 31.02
C THR A 254 -17.11 26.78 32.38
N GLY A 255 -16.20 26.98 33.33
CA GLY A 255 -16.15 26.27 34.60
C GLY A 255 -15.77 24.79 34.45
N MET A 256 -15.25 24.36 33.27
CA MET A 256 -14.95 22.97 32.94
C MET A 256 -13.44 22.77 32.74
N GLU A 257 -12.71 22.33 33.73
CA GLU A 257 -11.26 22.08 33.70
C GLU A 257 -10.86 20.96 32.72
N THR A 258 -11.78 20.04 32.42
CA THR A 258 -11.52 18.87 31.53
C THR A 258 -11.99 19.08 30.09
N LEU A 259 -12.49 20.28 29.76
CA LEU A 259 -12.99 20.57 28.43
C LEU A 259 -11.87 20.54 27.40
N ASN A 260 -12.01 19.68 26.41
CA ASN A 260 -11.16 19.70 25.22
C ASN A 260 -11.85 20.45 24.08
N PRO A 261 -11.42 21.68 23.73
CA PRO A 261 -12.04 22.49 22.69
C PRO A 261 -11.93 21.89 21.27
N ASN A 262 -11.06 20.88 21.07
CA ASN A 262 -10.97 20.13 19.81
C ASN A 262 -11.96 18.96 19.74
N SER A 263 -12.69 18.67 20.81
CA SER A 263 -13.71 17.63 20.83
C SER A 263 -15.06 18.21 20.42
N HIS A 264 -15.49 17.93 19.18
CA HIS A 264 -16.83 18.35 18.71
C HIS A 264 -17.97 17.91 19.63
N ASN A 265 -17.86 16.74 20.26
CA ASN A 265 -18.89 16.23 21.17
C ASN A 265 -18.92 17.03 22.47
N GLN A 266 -17.77 17.39 23.03
CA GLN A 266 -17.70 18.18 24.27
C GLN A 266 -18.16 19.64 24.02
N VAL A 267 -17.72 20.23 22.91
CA VAL A 267 -18.13 21.61 22.52
C VAL A 267 -19.63 21.70 22.20
N ARG A 268 -20.23 20.61 21.68
CA ARG A 268 -21.69 20.58 21.47
C ARG A 268 -22.51 20.47 22.75
N ALA A 269 -21.91 19.98 23.81
CA ALA A 269 -22.56 19.77 25.11
C ALA A 269 -22.50 21.02 26.01
N LEU A 270 -21.77 22.08 25.59
CA LEU A 270 -21.77 23.41 26.19
C LEU A 270 -23.05 24.17 25.85
#